data_6bca48c818f1d1895317bb1801a9b576
#
_entry.id   6bca48c818f1d1895317bb1801a9b576
#
_cell.length_a   1.000
_cell.length_b   1.000
_cell.length_c   1.000
_cell.angle_alpha   90.00
_cell.angle_beta   90.00
_cell.angle_gamma   90.00
#
_symmetry.space_group_name_H-M   'P 1'
#
loop_
_entity.id
_entity.type
_entity.pdbx_description
1 polymer ?
#
loop_
_entity_poly.entity_id
_entity_poly.type
_entity_poly.pdbx_seq_one_letter_code
_entity_poly.pdbx_strand_id
1 'polypeptide(L)'
;LLIHFIGPGGAGKTSLAKQFAIDFGAIYYDLDEHFMLKIGDISQFIAKYSYKEYAIKNIELYRNLTTILNPDLVNIIVCSSGFMTYPNELMDNYEGIKTQIEESSLTFLLLPSFELEICVKEIVRRQLQREYLNCSSGNEEKKIRNRFPLYINLKCQRILTNEEPSKIAFELYKKIFIDKNTFQTI
;
A
#
# COMPACT_ATOMS: atom_id res chain seq x y z
N LEU A 1 -4.18 14.72 -8.79
CA LEU A 1 -3.65 14.45 -7.45
C LEU A 1 -3.28 12.97 -7.32
N LEU A 2 -2.12 12.64 -6.73
CA LEU A 2 -1.69 11.25 -6.53
C LEU A 2 -1.51 10.95 -5.04
N ILE A 3 -2.22 9.93 -4.57
CA ILE A 3 -2.18 9.42 -3.19
C ILE A 3 -1.55 8.02 -3.22
N HIS A 4 -0.65 7.73 -2.28
CA HIS A 4 -0.09 6.39 -2.11
C HIS A 4 -0.57 5.75 -0.81
N PHE A 5 -1.07 4.52 -0.90
CA PHE A 5 -1.32 3.65 0.24
C PHE A 5 -0.25 2.58 0.30
N ILE A 6 0.56 2.61 1.36
CA ILE A 6 1.65 1.67 1.60
C ILE A 6 1.41 0.90 2.90
N GLY A 7 2.10 -0.21 3.07
CA GLY A 7 1.97 -1.03 4.29
C GLY A 7 1.90 -2.53 3.98
N PRO A 8 1.94 -3.37 5.01
CA PRO A 8 1.96 -4.82 4.85
C PRO A 8 0.65 -5.39 4.26
N GLY A 9 0.70 -6.65 3.84
CA GLY A 9 -0.51 -7.41 3.48
C GLY A 9 -1.47 -7.48 4.68
N GLY A 10 -2.78 -7.38 4.44
CA GLY A 10 -3.76 -7.37 5.53
C GLY A 10 -3.93 -6.03 6.25
N ALA A 11 -3.15 -5.00 5.92
CA ALA A 11 -3.26 -3.68 6.53
C ALA A 11 -4.51 -2.87 6.14
N GLY A 12 -5.35 -3.36 5.20
CA GLY A 12 -6.58 -2.68 4.81
C GLY A 12 -6.45 -1.68 3.65
N LYS A 13 -5.29 -1.62 2.97
CA LYS A 13 -5.02 -0.67 1.88
C LYS A 13 -6.07 -0.68 0.77
N THR A 14 -6.31 -1.86 0.18
CA THR A 14 -7.28 -2.05 -0.92
C THR A 14 -8.71 -1.72 -0.48
N SER A 15 -9.09 -2.14 0.73
CA SER A 15 -10.43 -1.84 1.27
C SER A 15 -10.64 -0.34 1.45
N LEU A 16 -9.64 0.38 1.99
CA LEU A 16 -9.71 1.82 2.14
C LEU A 16 -9.73 2.54 0.78
N ALA A 17 -8.91 2.08 -0.19
CA ALA A 17 -8.87 2.68 -1.52
C ALA A 17 -10.21 2.52 -2.25
N LYS A 18 -10.83 1.33 -2.18
CA LYS A 18 -12.15 1.05 -2.73
C LYS A 18 -13.22 1.94 -2.10
N GLN A 19 -13.21 2.03 -0.77
CA GLN A 19 -14.17 2.89 -0.06
C GLN A 19 -14.00 4.35 -0.42
N PHE A 20 -12.76 4.85 -0.43
CA PHE A 20 -12.47 6.24 -0.80
C PHE A 20 -12.90 6.56 -2.24
N ALA A 21 -12.69 5.62 -3.17
CA ALA A 21 -13.14 5.75 -4.55
C ALA A 21 -14.67 5.85 -4.65
N ILE A 22 -15.40 5.02 -3.89
CA ILE A 22 -16.88 5.04 -3.85
C ILE A 22 -17.39 6.37 -3.28
N ASP A 23 -16.83 6.81 -2.15
CA ASP A 23 -17.37 7.94 -1.40
C ASP A 23 -16.99 9.30 -2.04
N PHE A 24 -15.82 9.39 -2.69
CA PHE A 24 -15.23 10.66 -3.13
C PHE A 24 -14.85 10.71 -4.62
N GLY A 25 -15.22 9.71 -5.40
CA GLY A 25 -15.00 9.71 -6.85
C GLY A 25 -13.53 9.60 -7.28
N ALA A 26 -12.65 9.07 -6.43
CA ALA A 26 -11.27 8.82 -6.78
C ALA A 26 -11.13 7.58 -7.68
N ILE A 27 -10.06 7.51 -8.46
CA ILE A 27 -9.68 6.28 -9.17
C ILE A 27 -8.58 5.59 -8.37
N TYR A 28 -8.76 4.30 -8.07
CA TYR A 28 -7.71 3.53 -7.41
C TYR A 28 -7.11 2.48 -8.34
N TYR A 29 -5.84 2.20 -8.11
CA TYR A 29 -5.04 1.19 -8.80
C TYR A 29 -4.32 0.36 -7.75
N ASP A 30 -4.68 -0.91 -7.63
CA ASP A 30 -3.97 -1.86 -6.76
C ASP A 30 -2.90 -2.59 -7.58
N LEU A 31 -1.63 -2.49 -7.18
CA LEU A 31 -0.53 -3.10 -7.92
C LEU A 31 -0.61 -4.62 -7.96
N ASP A 32 -1.15 -5.27 -6.92
CA ASP A 32 -1.32 -6.72 -6.90
C ASP A 32 -2.47 -7.14 -7.84
N GLU A 33 -3.59 -6.40 -7.86
CA GLU A 33 -4.69 -6.62 -8.84
C GLU A 33 -4.19 -6.38 -10.27
N HIS A 34 -3.39 -5.34 -10.49
CA HIS A 34 -2.79 -5.01 -11.80
C HIS A 34 -1.82 -6.08 -12.28
N PHE A 35 -1.00 -6.62 -11.36
CA PHE A 35 -0.09 -7.73 -11.66
C PHE A 35 -0.88 -8.96 -12.10
N MET A 36 -1.90 -9.35 -11.33
CA MET A 36 -2.73 -10.52 -11.65
C MET A 36 -3.43 -10.38 -12.99
N LEU A 37 -3.93 -9.18 -13.31
CA LEU A 37 -4.60 -8.91 -14.58
C LEU A 37 -3.67 -8.98 -15.79
N LYS A 38 -2.44 -8.44 -15.68
CA LYS A 38 -1.54 -8.30 -16.83
C LYS A 38 -0.55 -9.44 -16.99
N ILE A 39 -0.16 -10.09 -15.91
CA ILE A 39 0.92 -11.09 -15.90
C ILE A 39 0.40 -12.46 -15.47
N GLY A 40 -0.51 -12.51 -14.50
CA GLY A 40 -1.10 -13.73 -13.97
C GLY A 40 -0.94 -13.86 -12.47
N ASP A 41 -1.23 -15.05 -11.95
CA ASP A 41 -1.20 -15.33 -10.52
C ASP A 41 0.18 -15.09 -9.90
N ILE A 42 0.20 -14.28 -8.83
CA ILE A 42 1.44 -13.85 -8.16
C ILE A 42 2.19 -15.06 -7.55
N SER A 43 1.47 -15.99 -6.94
CA SER A 43 2.09 -17.14 -6.27
C SER A 43 2.74 -18.08 -7.29
N GLN A 44 2.04 -18.33 -8.41
CA GLN A 44 2.58 -19.13 -9.52
C GLN A 44 3.78 -18.43 -10.17
N PHE A 45 3.71 -17.12 -10.35
CA PHE A 45 4.83 -16.35 -10.90
C PHE A 45 6.06 -16.42 -10.00
N ILE A 46 5.90 -16.22 -8.70
CA ILE A 46 6.99 -16.32 -7.72
C ILE A 46 7.59 -17.74 -7.70
N ALA A 47 6.75 -18.77 -7.74
CA ALA A 47 7.21 -20.17 -7.77
C ALA A 47 7.99 -20.50 -9.04
N LYS A 48 7.62 -19.92 -10.18
CA LYS A 48 8.27 -20.16 -11.47
C LYS A 48 9.54 -19.34 -11.69
N TYR A 49 9.56 -18.09 -11.28
CA TYR A 49 10.64 -17.15 -11.62
C TYR A 49 11.44 -16.65 -10.42
N SER A 50 10.87 -16.37 -9.32
CA SER A 50 11.39 -15.95 -8.02
C SER A 50 10.66 -14.72 -7.46
N TYR A 51 10.83 -14.48 -6.15
CA TYR A 51 10.34 -13.24 -5.52
C TYR A 51 11.06 -11.97 -6.06
N LYS A 52 12.34 -12.11 -6.43
CA LYS A 52 13.13 -11.02 -7.03
C LYS A 52 12.50 -10.56 -8.36
N GLU A 53 12.20 -11.49 -9.25
CA GLU A 53 11.58 -11.18 -10.53
C GLU A 53 10.16 -10.58 -10.36
N TYR A 54 9.38 -11.09 -9.39
CA TYR A 54 8.10 -10.47 -9.03
C TYR A 54 8.29 -9.01 -8.59
N ALA A 55 9.27 -8.73 -7.74
CA ALA A 55 9.52 -7.38 -7.26
C ALA A 55 9.95 -6.43 -8.39
N ILE A 56 10.80 -6.89 -9.32
CA ILE A 56 11.17 -6.12 -10.52
C ILE A 56 9.93 -5.79 -11.37
N LYS A 57 9.10 -6.80 -11.66
CA LYS A 57 7.86 -6.60 -12.42
C LYS A 57 6.88 -5.65 -11.72
N ASN A 58 6.83 -5.69 -10.41
CA ASN A 58 5.99 -4.81 -9.62
C ASN A 58 6.45 -3.33 -9.72
N ILE A 59 7.76 -3.09 -9.72
CA ILE A 59 8.34 -1.76 -9.93
C ILE A 59 8.07 -1.27 -11.37
N GLU A 60 8.23 -2.12 -12.38
CA GLU A 60 7.90 -1.80 -13.76
C GLU A 60 6.43 -1.42 -13.92
N LEU A 61 5.53 -2.18 -13.30
CA LEU A 61 4.09 -1.88 -13.31
C LEU A 61 3.77 -0.54 -12.66
N TYR A 62 4.39 -0.23 -11.52
CA TYR A 62 4.25 1.07 -10.88
C TYR A 62 4.68 2.21 -11.80
N ARG A 63 5.87 2.09 -12.42
CA ARG A 63 6.37 3.10 -13.37
C ARG A 63 5.43 3.31 -14.55
N ASN A 64 4.99 2.23 -15.18
CA ASN A 64 4.04 2.30 -16.29
C ASN A 64 2.71 2.91 -15.88
N LEU A 65 2.23 2.58 -14.68
CA LEU A 65 0.98 3.11 -14.16
C LEU A 65 1.07 4.63 -13.95
N THR A 66 2.16 5.11 -13.36
CA THR A 66 2.34 6.56 -13.12
C THR A 66 2.38 7.40 -14.38
N THR A 67 2.73 6.82 -15.54
CA THR A 67 2.74 7.57 -16.82
C THR A 67 1.35 7.74 -17.45
N ILE A 68 0.35 6.97 -17.02
CA ILE A 68 -1.00 6.97 -17.61
C ILE A 68 -2.06 7.57 -16.68
N LEU A 69 -1.67 8.02 -15.50
CA LEU A 69 -2.62 8.66 -14.57
C LEU A 69 -3.16 9.96 -15.13
N ASN A 70 -4.47 10.18 -14.97
CA ASN A 70 -5.07 11.47 -15.31
C ASN A 70 -4.76 12.49 -14.19
N PRO A 71 -4.00 13.57 -14.48
CA PRO A 71 -3.61 14.55 -13.47
C PRO A 71 -4.79 15.35 -12.90
N ASP A 72 -5.90 15.45 -13.63
CA ASP A 72 -7.10 16.20 -13.23
C ASP A 72 -7.95 15.44 -12.20
N LEU A 73 -7.68 14.17 -12.00
CA LEU A 73 -8.41 13.30 -11.10
C LEU A 73 -7.63 13.00 -9.82
N VAL A 74 -8.34 12.57 -8.79
CA VAL A 74 -7.73 11.98 -7.60
C VAL A 74 -7.41 10.53 -7.90
N ASN A 75 -6.12 10.21 -7.96
CA ASN A 75 -5.63 8.87 -8.21
C ASN A 75 -5.05 8.29 -6.91
N ILE A 76 -5.35 7.04 -6.61
CA ILE A 76 -4.82 6.30 -5.46
C ILE A 76 -4.03 5.11 -5.98
N ILE A 77 -2.74 5.02 -5.67
CA ILE A 77 -1.96 3.80 -5.90
C ILE A 77 -1.84 3.02 -4.60
N VAL A 78 -2.37 1.81 -4.59
CA VAL A 78 -2.17 0.83 -3.52
C VAL A 78 -0.92 0.03 -3.84
N CYS A 79 0.16 0.30 -3.11
CA CYS A 79 1.41 -0.44 -3.29
C CYS A 79 1.32 -1.85 -2.72
N SER A 80 1.97 -2.80 -3.40
CA SER A 80 2.12 -4.18 -2.93
C SER A 80 2.78 -4.25 -1.56
N SER A 81 2.52 -5.31 -0.83
CA SER A 81 2.97 -5.46 0.57
C SER A 81 4.48 -5.45 0.77
N GLY A 82 5.27 -5.63 -0.26
CA GLY A 82 6.73 -5.58 -0.23
C GLY A 82 7.32 -4.32 -0.83
N PHE A 83 6.51 -3.51 -1.51
CA PHE A 83 6.98 -2.46 -2.41
C PHE A 83 7.97 -1.50 -1.76
N MET A 84 7.73 -1.03 -0.55
CA MET A 84 8.63 -0.12 0.16
C MET A 84 9.80 -0.82 0.88
N THR A 85 9.88 -2.15 0.83
CA THR A 85 10.87 -2.95 1.55
C THR A 85 11.78 -3.79 0.65
N TYR A 86 11.69 -3.63 -0.67
CA TYR A 86 12.62 -4.26 -1.59
C TYR A 86 14.03 -3.66 -1.44
N PRO A 87 15.11 -4.42 -1.73
CA PRO A 87 16.47 -3.88 -1.79
C PRO A 87 16.59 -2.75 -2.81
N ASN A 88 17.33 -1.70 -2.49
CA ASN A 88 17.46 -0.53 -3.36
C ASN A 88 18.12 -0.87 -4.71
N GLU A 89 19.04 -1.83 -4.70
CA GLU A 89 19.81 -2.27 -5.87
C GLU A 89 19.02 -3.20 -6.79
N LEU A 90 17.75 -3.43 -6.49
CA LEU A 90 16.94 -4.39 -7.23
C LEU A 90 16.71 -3.96 -8.69
N MET A 91 16.58 -2.65 -8.91
CA MET A 91 16.35 -2.05 -10.20
C MET A 91 16.84 -0.60 -10.21
N ASP A 92 17.39 -0.16 -11.34
CA ASP A 92 17.80 1.23 -11.53
C ASP A 92 16.65 2.20 -11.24
N ASN A 93 16.96 3.29 -10.53
CA ASN A 93 16.01 4.32 -10.08
C ASN A 93 14.95 3.88 -9.06
N TYR A 94 14.96 2.63 -8.57
CA TYR A 94 13.98 2.21 -7.58
C TYR A 94 14.13 2.94 -6.24
N GLU A 95 15.34 3.21 -5.81
CA GLU A 95 15.60 4.04 -4.62
C GLU A 95 14.97 5.43 -4.75
N GLY A 96 15.12 6.06 -5.92
CA GLY A 96 14.46 7.35 -6.20
C GLY A 96 12.94 7.27 -6.13
N ILE A 97 12.34 6.20 -6.63
CA ILE A 97 10.89 5.96 -6.51
C ILE A 97 10.47 5.84 -5.05
N LYS A 98 11.21 5.07 -4.24
CA LYS A 98 10.92 4.94 -2.80
C LYS A 98 10.98 6.28 -2.09
N THR A 99 12.03 7.04 -2.35
CA THR A 99 12.23 8.38 -1.77
C THR A 99 11.07 9.31 -2.14
N GLN A 100 10.69 9.36 -3.42
CA GLN A 100 9.55 10.17 -3.87
C GLN A 100 8.23 9.78 -3.20
N ILE A 101 7.97 8.48 -3.04
CA ILE A 101 6.79 8.00 -2.33
C ILE A 101 6.87 8.39 -0.86
N GLU A 102 7.99 8.15 -0.19
CA GLU A 102 8.16 8.42 1.24
C GLU A 102 8.03 9.90 1.58
N GLU A 103 8.62 10.78 0.77
CA GLU A 103 8.62 12.23 0.99
C GLU A 103 7.31 12.93 0.58
N SER A 104 6.45 12.23 -0.17
CA SER A 104 5.16 12.79 -0.55
C SER A 104 4.26 13.00 0.66
N SER A 105 3.74 14.20 0.81
CA SER A 105 2.73 14.52 1.85
C SER A 105 1.40 13.76 1.68
N LEU A 106 1.22 13.08 0.55
CA LEU A 106 0.05 12.26 0.22
C LEU A 106 0.37 10.76 0.26
N THR A 107 1.44 10.39 0.93
CA THR A 107 1.72 8.98 1.21
C THR A 107 1.28 8.62 2.63
N PHE A 108 0.49 7.56 2.71
CA PHE A 108 -0.08 7.06 3.96
C PHE A 108 0.33 5.62 4.20
N LEU A 109 1.02 5.40 5.31
CA LEU A 109 1.30 4.07 5.85
C LEU A 109 0.08 3.58 6.63
N LEU A 110 -0.51 2.49 6.18
CA LEU A 110 -1.65 1.85 6.81
C LEU A 110 -1.20 0.69 7.68
N LEU A 111 -1.60 0.70 8.95
CA LEU A 111 -1.34 -0.35 9.92
C LEU A 111 -2.56 -0.53 10.84
N PRO A 112 -2.91 -1.75 11.26
CA PRO A 112 -3.97 -1.95 12.25
C PRO A 112 -3.56 -1.49 13.66
N SER A 113 -2.26 -1.42 13.95
CA SER A 113 -1.67 -0.90 15.18
C SER A 113 -0.24 -0.44 14.94
N PHE A 114 0.24 0.54 15.70
CA PHE A 114 1.64 0.96 15.73
C PHE A 114 2.47 0.15 16.75
N GLU A 115 1.85 -0.75 17.49
CA GLU A 115 2.50 -1.71 18.36
C GLU A 115 2.70 -3.04 17.63
N LEU A 116 3.93 -3.55 17.59
CA LEU A 116 4.32 -4.72 16.81
C LEU A 116 3.41 -5.93 17.10
N GLU A 117 3.23 -6.29 18.37
CA GLU A 117 2.51 -7.52 18.74
C GLU A 117 1.01 -7.43 18.37
N ILE A 118 0.40 -6.28 18.57
CA ILE A 118 -0.99 -6.03 18.19
C ILE A 118 -1.12 -6.03 16.65
N CYS A 119 -0.20 -5.37 15.96
CA CYS A 119 -0.16 -5.32 14.52
C CYS A 119 -0.01 -6.71 13.89
N VAL A 120 0.94 -7.50 14.38
CA VAL A 120 1.18 -8.88 13.91
C VAL A 120 -0.06 -9.74 14.10
N LYS A 121 -0.63 -9.76 15.31
CA LYS A 121 -1.82 -10.54 15.63
C LYS A 121 -2.99 -10.21 14.69
N GLU A 122 -3.25 -8.93 14.49
CA GLU A 122 -4.37 -8.49 13.67
C GLU A 122 -4.15 -8.76 12.18
N ILE A 123 -2.94 -8.54 11.66
CA ILE A 123 -2.63 -8.84 10.26
C ILE A 123 -2.73 -10.35 9.99
N VAL A 124 -2.16 -11.19 10.86
CA VAL A 124 -2.26 -12.64 10.71
C VAL A 124 -3.73 -13.07 10.72
N ARG A 125 -4.55 -12.56 11.65
CA ARG A 125 -5.99 -12.83 11.70
C ARG A 125 -6.68 -12.46 10.38
N ARG A 126 -6.41 -11.27 9.84
CA ARG A 126 -7.00 -10.79 8.58
C ARG A 126 -6.54 -11.59 7.36
N GLN A 127 -5.27 -12.02 7.34
CA GLN A 127 -4.73 -12.80 6.24
C GLN A 127 -5.30 -14.23 6.20
N LEU A 128 -5.47 -14.86 7.37
CA LEU A 128 -6.06 -16.20 7.46
C LEU A 128 -7.55 -16.24 7.06
N GLN A 129 -8.25 -15.11 7.12
CA GLN A 129 -9.64 -15.00 6.65
C GLN A 129 -9.78 -14.92 5.12
N ARG A 130 -8.65 -14.80 4.38
CA ARG A 130 -8.66 -14.75 2.92
C ARG A 130 -8.53 -16.16 2.35
N GLU A 131 -9.64 -16.76 1.94
CA GLU A 131 -9.72 -18.14 1.45
C GLU A 131 -8.79 -18.45 0.26
N TYR A 132 -8.45 -17.43 -0.54
CA TYR A 132 -7.57 -17.58 -1.71
C TYR A 132 -6.08 -17.56 -1.39
N LEU A 133 -5.68 -17.25 -0.14
CA LEU A 133 -4.28 -17.25 0.27
C LEU A 133 -3.98 -18.56 1.00
N ASN A 134 -3.27 -19.47 0.32
CA ASN A 134 -2.66 -20.64 0.97
C ASN A 134 -1.50 -20.21 1.91
N CYS A 135 -1.82 -19.42 2.94
CA CYS A 135 -0.84 -18.88 3.88
C CYS A 135 -0.82 -19.69 5.17
N SER A 136 0.35 -20.13 5.62
CA SER A 136 0.51 -20.57 7.00
C SER A 136 0.67 -19.37 7.92
N SER A 137 0.05 -19.41 9.10
CA SER A 137 0.13 -18.33 10.10
C SER A 137 1.58 -17.96 10.45
N GLY A 138 2.47 -18.96 10.60
CA GLY A 138 3.88 -18.73 10.92
C GLY A 138 4.66 -17.98 9.84
N ASN A 139 4.36 -18.23 8.55
CA ASN A 139 5.01 -17.52 7.47
C ASN A 139 4.57 -16.05 7.39
N GLU A 140 3.28 -15.78 7.59
CA GLU A 140 2.78 -14.41 7.61
C GLU A 140 3.31 -13.65 8.83
N GLU A 141 3.30 -14.25 10.01
CA GLU A 141 3.87 -13.66 11.22
C GLU A 141 5.34 -13.27 11.01
N LYS A 142 6.17 -14.20 10.53
CA LYS A 142 7.59 -13.94 10.24
C LYS A 142 7.77 -12.79 9.24
N LYS A 143 6.96 -12.77 8.20
CA LYS A 143 6.97 -11.73 7.17
C LYS A 143 6.67 -10.34 7.76
N ILE A 144 5.64 -10.24 8.60
CA ILE A 144 5.27 -8.98 9.25
C ILE A 144 6.33 -8.54 10.24
N ARG A 145 6.82 -9.41 11.11
CA ARG A 145 7.88 -9.09 12.09
C ARG A 145 9.14 -8.53 11.40
N ASN A 146 9.54 -9.11 10.29
CA ASN A 146 10.71 -8.64 9.53
C ASN A 146 10.48 -7.28 8.87
N ARG A 147 9.27 -6.99 8.40
CA ARG A 147 8.95 -5.75 7.66
C ARG A 147 8.47 -4.60 8.54
N PHE A 148 7.90 -4.88 9.69
CA PHE A 148 7.35 -3.85 10.57
C PHE A 148 8.37 -2.76 10.94
N PRO A 149 9.63 -3.08 11.35
CA PRO A 149 10.63 -2.07 11.64
C PRO A 149 10.93 -1.19 10.43
N LEU A 150 10.91 -1.75 9.21
CA LEU A 150 11.15 -1.00 7.99
C LEU A 150 10.01 -0.02 7.72
N TYR A 151 8.76 -0.47 7.91
CA TYR A 151 7.59 0.38 7.72
C TYR A 151 7.49 1.49 8.75
N ILE A 152 7.66 1.17 10.05
CA ILE A 152 7.48 2.15 11.12
C ILE A 152 8.54 3.26 11.08
N ASN A 153 9.67 3.05 10.41
CA ASN A 153 10.72 4.04 10.25
C ASN A 153 10.53 4.95 9.03
N LEU A 154 9.55 4.68 8.16
CA LEU A 154 9.25 5.57 7.03
C LEU A 154 8.73 6.93 7.53
N LYS A 155 9.19 8.00 6.86
CA LYS A 155 8.86 9.39 7.20
C LYS A 155 7.56 9.89 6.54
N CYS A 156 6.61 9.01 6.35
CA CYS A 156 5.32 9.35 5.77
C CYS A 156 4.21 9.45 6.83
N GLN A 157 3.04 9.89 6.42
CA GLN A 157 1.88 9.95 7.30
C GLN A 157 1.40 8.54 7.65
N ARG A 158 0.84 8.36 8.85
CA ARG A 158 0.39 7.05 9.36
C ARG A 158 -1.11 7.06 9.61
N ILE A 159 -1.77 5.97 9.26
CA ILE A 159 -3.20 5.76 9.46
C ILE A 159 -3.42 4.42 10.18
N LEU A 160 -4.18 4.43 11.26
CA LEU A 160 -4.69 3.22 11.89
C LEU A 160 -5.90 2.68 11.11
N THR A 161 -5.89 1.37 10.87
CA THR A 161 -6.97 0.67 10.14
C THR A 161 -7.74 -0.27 11.06
N ASN A 162 -8.03 0.20 12.26
CA ASN A 162 -8.76 -0.52 13.30
C ASN A 162 -10.26 -0.15 13.38
N GLU A 163 -10.71 0.69 12.45
CA GLU A 163 -12.12 1.11 12.32
C GLU A 163 -12.66 0.74 10.94
N GLU A 164 -13.96 1.02 10.71
CA GLU A 164 -14.62 0.79 9.43
C GLU A 164 -13.98 1.63 8.31
N PRO A 165 -13.80 1.07 7.10
CA PRO A 165 -13.17 1.77 5.99
C PRO A 165 -13.84 3.11 5.64
N SER A 166 -15.16 3.22 5.75
CA SER A 166 -15.91 4.45 5.48
C SER A 166 -15.55 5.59 6.43
N LYS A 167 -15.39 5.28 7.72
CA LYS A 167 -14.98 6.26 8.72
C LYS A 167 -13.55 6.75 8.45
N ILE A 168 -12.63 5.81 8.17
CA ILE A 168 -11.23 6.14 7.85
C ILE A 168 -11.14 6.94 6.56
N ALA A 169 -11.91 6.59 5.52
CA ALA A 169 -11.97 7.31 4.26
C ALA A 169 -12.44 8.76 4.45
N PHE A 170 -13.46 8.97 5.28
CA PHE A 170 -13.97 10.31 5.58
C PHE A 170 -12.95 11.18 6.34
N GLU A 171 -12.29 10.63 7.36
CA GLU A 171 -11.22 11.35 8.09
C GLU A 171 -10.03 11.67 7.19
N LEU A 172 -9.67 10.74 6.31
CA LEU A 172 -8.63 10.97 5.32
C LEU A 172 -9.01 12.07 4.32
N TYR A 173 -10.25 12.08 3.84
CA TYR A 173 -10.76 13.12 2.95
C TYR A 173 -10.68 14.51 3.62
N LYS A 174 -11.14 14.64 4.87
CA LYS A 174 -11.01 15.89 5.63
C LYS A 174 -9.56 16.35 5.71
N LYS A 175 -8.68 15.47 6.07
CA LYS A 175 -7.25 15.76 6.19
C LYS A 175 -6.62 16.25 4.88
N ILE A 176 -7.01 15.67 3.74
CA ILE A 176 -6.43 16.01 2.44
C ILE A 176 -7.04 17.30 1.87
N PHE A 177 -8.36 17.47 1.99
CA PHE A 177 -9.08 18.49 1.22
C PHE A 177 -9.65 19.62 2.07
N ILE A 178 -9.92 19.40 3.35
CA ILE A 178 -10.55 20.41 4.21
C ILE A 178 -9.50 21.10 5.09
N ASP A 179 -8.69 20.35 5.82
CA ASP A 179 -7.76 20.92 6.79
C ASP A 179 -6.63 21.75 6.14
N LYS A 180 -6.28 21.44 4.87
CA LYS A 180 -5.34 22.28 4.10
C LYS A 180 -5.89 23.65 3.73
N ASN A 181 -7.21 23.81 3.60
CA ASN A 181 -7.82 25.08 3.25
C ASN A 181 -7.91 26.07 4.45
N THR A 182 -7.75 25.57 5.67
CA THR A 182 -7.76 26.42 6.88
C THR A 182 -6.48 27.23 7.06
N PHE A 183 -5.39 26.86 6.38
CA PHE A 183 -4.09 27.54 6.46
C PHE A 183 -3.78 28.49 5.30
N GLN A 184 -4.66 28.65 4.30
CA GLN A 184 -4.46 29.58 3.19
C GLN A 184 -5.28 30.90 3.31
N THR A 185 -5.94 31.12 4.43
CA THR A 185 -6.76 32.33 4.64
C THR A 185 -6.34 33.06 5.92
N ILE A 186 -5.04 33.36 6.05
CA ILE A 186 -4.55 34.40 6.97
C ILE A 186 -3.47 35.21 6.24
#